data_d17e659525bbddf7feb96287389cdc04
#
_entry.id   d17e659525bbddf7feb96287389cdc04
#
_cell.length_a   1.000
_cell.length_b   1.000
_cell.length_c   1.000
_cell.angle_alpha   90.00
_cell.angle_beta   90.00
_cell.angle_gamma   90.00
#
_symmetry.space_group_name_H-M   'P 1'
#
loop_
_entity.id
_entity.type
_entity.pdbx_description
1 polymer ?
#
loop_
_entity_poly.entity_id
_entity_poly.type
_entity_poly.pdbx_seq_one_letter_code
_entity_poly.pdbx_strand_id
1 'polypeptide(L)'
;MRLAAAGLAARRGERLLFSGLDFTLAPGQLLLITGPNGAGKTTLLRLVAGALTPEDGTLVWQGIDEDARPQALMHLLSHRTAIKPRLTLSEDLAFWQAVNGPGPDAFEALDRVGLGGLDWLEAGLLSAGQQRRLALARLIVSPRPVWLLDEPTAALDAEGDAMVAALLADHLGQGGLALCATHLPLALEGADIVRLRLGAPR
;
A
#
# COMPACT_ATOMS: atom_id res chain seq x y z
N MET A 1 -7.23 -11.56 11.32
CA MET A 1 -5.86 -10.97 11.35
C MET A 1 -5.94 -9.56 11.93
N ARG A 2 -5.04 -9.14 12.82
CA ARG A 2 -5.00 -7.79 13.42
C ARG A 2 -3.55 -7.33 13.52
N LEU A 3 -3.28 -6.05 13.34
CA LEU A 3 -1.96 -5.45 13.55
C LEU A 3 -2.01 -4.56 14.80
N ALA A 4 -1.06 -4.73 15.70
CA ALA A 4 -0.88 -3.86 16.86
C ALA A 4 0.56 -3.33 16.91
N ALA A 5 0.70 -2.03 17.18
CA ALA A 5 1.96 -1.37 17.47
C ALA A 5 1.91 -0.79 18.88
N ALA A 6 2.96 -0.98 19.65
CA ALA A 6 3.09 -0.45 21.01
C ALA A 6 4.46 0.20 21.20
N GLY A 7 4.46 1.47 21.59
CA GLY A 7 5.66 2.26 21.87
C GLY A 7 6.62 2.44 20.70
N LEU A 8 6.14 2.29 19.44
CA LEU A 8 7.00 2.19 18.26
C LEU A 8 7.83 3.45 18.03
N ALA A 9 9.14 3.27 17.84
CA ALA A 9 10.08 4.34 17.53
C ALA A 9 10.91 4.04 16.29
N ALA A 10 11.31 5.07 15.57
CA ALA A 10 12.18 4.95 14.40
C ALA A 10 13.14 6.13 14.23
N ARG A 11 14.36 5.82 13.75
CA ARG A 11 15.38 6.79 13.36
C ARG A 11 15.75 6.66 11.88
N ARG A 12 16.32 7.73 11.37
CA ARG A 12 17.02 7.74 10.08
C ARG A 12 18.36 8.45 10.26
N GLY A 13 19.44 7.67 10.35
CA GLY A 13 20.72 8.17 10.88
C GLY A 13 20.52 8.68 12.30
N GLU A 14 21.06 9.84 12.61
CA GLU A 14 20.94 10.47 13.95
C GLU A 14 19.55 11.07 14.24
N ARG A 15 18.70 11.22 13.20
CA ARG A 15 17.41 11.89 13.36
C ARG A 15 16.33 10.93 13.84
N LEU A 16 15.75 11.20 15.01
CA LEU A 16 14.51 10.57 15.48
C LEU A 16 13.35 11.05 14.59
N LEU A 17 12.62 10.13 13.98
CA LEU A 17 11.46 10.41 13.13
C LEU A 17 10.18 10.44 13.98
N PHE A 18 10.01 9.44 14.82
CA PHE A 18 8.91 9.33 15.78
C PHE A 18 9.28 8.37 16.91
N SER A 19 8.56 8.47 18.02
CA SER A 19 8.68 7.55 19.16
C SER A 19 7.35 7.47 19.90
N GLY A 20 7.13 6.35 20.59
CA GLY A 20 5.94 6.13 21.39
C GLY A 20 4.67 6.08 20.54
N LEU A 21 4.73 5.53 19.33
CA LEU A 21 3.52 5.34 18.51
C LEU A 21 2.78 4.08 18.93
N ASP A 22 1.50 4.27 19.24
CA ASP A 22 0.56 3.21 19.55
C ASP A 22 -0.59 3.24 18.55
N PHE A 23 -0.91 2.11 17.94
CA PHE A 23 -2.11 1.94 17.13
C PHE A 23 -2.50 0.46 17.03
N THR A 24 -3.76 0.23 16.72
CA THR A 24 -4.28 -1.12 16.42
C THR A 24 -5.17 -1.03 15.20
N LEU A 25 -5.06 -2.04 14.33
CA LEU A 25 -5.91 -2.18 13.13
C LEU A 25 -6.54 -3.55 13.10
N ALA A 26 -7.82 -3.58 12.82
CA ALA A 26 -8.63 -4.77 12.59
C ALA A 26 -8.96 -4.92 11.09
N PRO A 27 -9.47 -6.08 10.65
CA PRO A 27 -10.00 -6.25 9.30
C PRO A 27 -11.05 -5.19 8.96
N GLY A 28 -11.04 -4.70 7.73
CA GLY A 28 -11.93 -3.63 7.26
C GLY A 28 -11.47 -2.22 7.63
N GLN A 29 -10.34 -2.05 8.35
CA GLN A 29 -9.86 -0.73 8.78
C GLN A 29 -8.71 -0.21 7.92
N LEU A 30 -8.67 1.12 7.76
CA LEU A 30 -7.58 1.87 7.16
C LEU A 30 -6.83 2.66 8.23
N LEU A 31 -5.51 2.50 8.34
CA LEU A 31 -4.63 3.50 8.98
C LEU A 31 -4.23 4.57 7.97
N LEU A 32 -4.81 5.76 8.11
CA LEU A 32 -4.42 6.92 7.32
C LEU A 32 -3.28 7.67 8.00
N ILE A 33 -2.09 7.60 7.41
CA ILE A 33 -0.86 8.19 7.94
C ILE A 33 -0.61 9.51 7.25
N THR A 34 -0.70 10.62 7.99
CA THR A 34 -0.49 11.98 7.51
C THR A 34 0.72 12.65 8.17
N GLY A 35 1.15 13.76 7.62
CA GLY A 35 2.26 14.54 8.17
C GLY A 35 3.17 15.10 7.06
N PRO A 36 4.10 16.03 7.42
CA PRO A 36 4.99 16.67 6.47
C PRO A 36 5.96 15.67 5.81
N ASN A 37 6.60 16.11 4.73
CA ASN A 37 7.65 15.32 4.10
C ASN A 37 8.82 15.11 5.08
N GLY A 38 9.34 13.88 5.11
CA GLY A 38 10.39 13.50 6.04
C GLY A 38 9.94 13.20 7.49
N ALA A 39 8.63 13.19 7.77
CA ALA A 39 8.09 12.83 9.10
C ALA A 39 8.18 11.34 9.44
N GLY A 40 8.54 10.49 8.47
CA GLY A 40 8.69 9.05 8.70
C GLY A 40 7.53 8.17 8.17
N LYS A 41 6.60 8.72 7.37
CA LYS A 41 5.46 7.97 6.79
C LYS A 41 5.91 6.70 6.08
N THR A 42 6.80 6.83 5.08
CA THR A 42 7.40 5.68 4.37
C THR A 42 8.18 4.75 5.30
N THR A 43 8.84 5.29 6.34
CA THR A 43 9.57 4.49 7.33
C THR A 43 8.60 3.61 8.12
N LEU A 44 7.47 4.15 8.55
CA LEU A 44 6.43 3.37 9.23
C LEU A 44 5.89 2.23 8.34
N LEU A 45 5.59 2.49 7.07
CA LEU A 45 5.18 1.44 6.14
C LEU A 45 6.26 0.35 5.98
N ARG A 46 7.55 0.72 5.93
CA ARG A 46 8.65 -0.24 5.84
C ARG A 46 8.87 -1.05 7.12
N LEU A 47 8.62 -0.48 8.29
CA LEU A 47 8.61 -1.21 9.57
C LEU A 47 7.50 -2.26 9.57
N VAL A 48 6.29 -1.89 9.17
CA VAL A 48 5.15 -2.81 9.07
C VAL A 48 5.41 -3.91 8.03
N ALA A 49 6.08 -3.57 6.92
CA ALA A 49 6.51 -4.54 5.90
C ALA A 49 7.65 -5.45 6.37
N GLY A 50 8.23 -5.22 7.56
CA GLY A 50 9.39 -5.96 8.05
C GLY A 50 10.69 -5.70 7.27
N ALA A 51 10.73 -4.62 6.46
CA ALA A 51 11.92 -4.20 5.72
C ALA A 51 12.89 -3.37 6.57
N LEU A 52 12.45 -2.92 7.74
CA LEU A 52 13.23 -2.23 8.75
C LEU A 52 12.90 -2.80 10.13
N THR A 53 13.87 -2.71 11.04
CA THR A 53 13.66 -3.01 12.48
C THR A 53 13.35 -1.70 13.21
N PRO A 54 12.38 -1.68 14.12
CA PRO A 54 12.12 -0.50 14.95
C PRO A 54 13.30 -0.21 15.89
N GLU A 55 13.50 1.06 16.22
CA GLU A 55 14.46 1.49 17.25
C GLU A 55 14.01 1.04 18.64
N ASP A 56 12.70 1.14 18.88
CA ASP A 56 12.06 0.73 20.13
C ASP A 56 10.59 0.37 19.86
N GLY A 57 9.96 -0.31 20.83
CA GLY A 57 8.59 -0.75 20.73
C GLY A 57 8.41 -2.06 19.95
N THR A 58 7.17 -2.44 19.73
CA THR A 58 6.81 -3.72 19.11
C THR A 58 5.76 -3.56 18.02
N LEU A 59 5.85 -4.43 16.98
CA LEU A 59 4.82 -4.65 15.97
C LEU A 59 4.42 -6.12 16.02
N VAL A 60 3.15 -6.37 16.28
CA VAL A 60 2.62 -7.73 16.45
C VAL A 60 1.45 -7.97 15.50
N TRP A 61 1.55 -9.03 14.73
CA TRP A 61 0.47 -9.57 13.92
C TRP A 61 -0.23 -10.68 14.69
N GLN A 62 -1.53 -10.52 14.94
CA GLN A 62 -2.37 -11.50 15.63
C GLN A 62 -3.32 -12.19 14.65
N GLY A 63 -3.63 -13.47 14.89
CA GLY A 63 -4.56 -14.23 14.05
C GLY A 63 -4.01 -14.54 12.65
N ILE A 64 -2.71 -14.75 12.56
CA ILE A 64 -2.02 -15.39 11.44
C ILE A 64 -1.42 -16.70 11.93
N ASP A 65 -1.21 -17.65 11.03
CA ASP A 65 -0.57 -18.92 11.36
C ASP A 65 0.85 -18.69 11.90
N GLU A 66 1.28 -19.49 12.87
CA GLU A 66 2.60 -19.34 13.53
C GLU A 66 3.76 -19.45 12.52
N ASP A 67 3.61 -20.29 11.49
CA ASP A 67 4.59 -20.48 10.43
C ASP A 67 4.46 -19.44 9.29
N ALA A 68 3.42 -18.62 9.28
CA ALA A 68 3.21 -17.63 8.22
C ALA A 68 4.18 -16.47 8.37
N ARG A 69 4.81 -16.12 7.26
CA ARG A 69 5.58 -14.87 7.18
C ARG A 69 4.62 -13.72 6.89
N PRO A 70 4.44 -12.73 7.80
CA PRO A 70 3.51 -11.62 7.58
C PRO A 70 3.73 -10.91 6.24
N GLN A 71 4.99 -10.84 5.77
CA GLN A 71 5.36 -10.24 4.50
C GLN A 71 4.71 -10.92 3.28
N ALA A 72 4.43 -12.22 3.38
CA ALA A 72 3.73 -12.97 2.33
C ALA A 72 2.24 -12.58 2.21
N LEU A 73 1.68 -11.93 3.22
CA LEU A 73 0.27 -11.53 3.30
C LEU A 73 0.05 -10.08 2.87
N MET A 74 1.08 -9.37 2.41
CA MET A 74 0.96 -7.92 2.17
C MET A 74 1.52 -7.50 0.81
N HIS A 75 0.91 -6.46 0.27
CA HIS A 75 1.45 -5.67 -0.82
C HIS A 75 2.08 -4.40 -0.27
N LEU A 76 3.24 -4.03 -0.81
CA LEU A 76 3.85 -2.72 -0.58
C LEU A 76 3.89 -1.95 -1.91
N LEU A 77 2.98 -1.00 -2.09
CA LEU A 77 3.03 -0.02 -3.17
C LEU A 77 3.89 1.16 -2.70
N SER A 78 5.15 1.18 -3.09
CA SER A 78 6.06 2.26 -2.74
C SER A 78 5.94 3.45 -3.71
N HIS A 79 6.61 4.55 -3.38
CA HIS A 79 6.69 5.72 -4.28
C HIS A 79 7.30 5.34 -5.65
N ARG A 80 8.27 4.42 -5.68
CA ARG A 80 8.79 3.84 -6.93
C ARG A 80 7.95 2.65 -7.33
N THR A 81 7.40 2.67 -8.53
CA THR A 81 6.48 1.66 -9.04
C THR A 81 7.15 0.32 -9.40
N ALA A 82 8.50 0.26 -9.40
CA ALA A 82 9.27 -0.95 -9.72
C ALA A 82 8.83 -1.63 -11.04
N ILE A 83 8.46 -0.83 -12.03
CA ILE A 83 8.05 -1.30 -13.36
C ILE A 83 9.26 -1.83 -14.12
N LYS A 84 9.06 -2.93 -14.85
CA LYS A 84 10.04 -3.50 -15.79
C LYS A 84 9.76 -2.96 -17.19
N PRO A 85 10.55 -2.00 -17.71
CA PRO A 85 10.19 -1.21 -18.88
C PRO A 85 9.96 -2.02 -20.16
N ARG A 86 10.60 -3.20 -20.28
CA ARG A 86 10.54 -4.05 -21.47
C ARG A 86 9.42 -5.10 -21.47
N LEU A 87 8.72 -5.23 -20.35
CA LEU A 87 7.56 -6.11 -20.29
C LEU A 87 6.33 -5.38 -20.80
N THR A 88 5.46 -6.10 -21.48
CA THR A 88 4.10 -5.62 -21.74
C THR A 88 3.30 -5.54 -20.43
N LEU A 89 2.18 -4.83 -20.44
CA LEU A 89 1.35 -4.72 -19.23
C LEU A 89 0.84 -6.10 -18.79
N SER A 90 0.42 -6.95 -19.72
CA SER A 90 0.00 -8.32 -19.44
C SER A 90 1.13 -9.18 -18.87
N GLU A 91 2.34 -9.09 -19.42
CA GLU A 91 3.51 -9.81 -18.91
C GLU A 91 3.92 -9.35 -17.51
N ASP A 92 3.85 -8.03 -17.24
CA ASP A 92 4.13 -7.49 -15.89
C ASP A 92 3.14 -8.04 -14.86
N LEU A 93 1.84 -8.06 -15.18
CA LEU A 93 0.82 -8.61 -14.29
C LEU A 93 0.95 -10.12 -14.11
N ALA A 94 1.21 -10.87 -15.20
CA ALA A 94 1.46 -12.30 -15.11
C ALA A 94 2.68 -12.64 -14.23
N PHE A 95 3.75 -11.84 -14.32
CA PHE A 95 4.89 -11.97 -13.41
C PHE A 95 4.48 -11.84 -11.94
N TRP A 96 3.65 -10.84 -11.61
CA TRP A 96 3.22 -10.64 -10.22
C TRP A 96 2.27 -11.75 -9.74
N GLN A 97 1.42 -12.30 -10.60
CA GLN A 97 0.63 -13.49 -10.29
C GLN A 97 1.51 -14.71 -10.03
N ALA A 98 2.55 -14.92 -10.84
CA ALA A 98 3.47 -16.03 -10.64
C ALA A 98 4.24 -15.94 -9.32
N VAL A 99 4.58 -14.72 -8.87
CA VAL A 99 5.33 -14.49 -7.60
C VAL A 99 4.41 -14.56 -6.37
N ASN A 100 3.20 -14.02 -6.48
CA ASN A 100 2.34 -13.76 -5.33
C ASN A 100 1.13 -14.68 -5.22
N GLY A 101 0.91 -15.53 -6.21
CA GLY A 101 -0.28 -16.38 -6.33
C GLY A 101 -1.33 -15.83 -7.31
N PRO A 102 -2.22 -16.70 -7.79
CA PRO A 102 -3.23 -16.35 -8.77
C PRO A 102 -4.30 -15.44 -8.17
N GLY A 103 -4.93 -14.68 -9.05
CA GLY A 103 -6.05 -13.79 -8.73
C GLY A 103 -6.87 -13.50 -9.98
N PRO A 104 -7.63 -12.40 -10.02
CA PRO A 104 -8.41 -11.96 -11.16
C PRO A 104 -7.60 -11.88 -12.45
N ASP A 105 -8.30 -11.93 -13.59
CA ASP A 105 -7.71 -11.82 -14.90
C ASP A 105 -6.97 -10.48 -15.09
N ALA A 106 -5.86 -10.52 -15.85
CA ALA A 106 -5.05 -9.33 -16.09
C ALA A 106 -5.80 -8.25 -16.88
N PHE A 107 -6.67 -8.64 -17.83
CA PHE A 107 -7.47 -7.68 -18.62
C PHE A 107 -8.49 -6.98 -17.71
N GLU A 108 -9.19 -7.74 -16.86
CA GLU A 108 -10.11 -7.16 -15.87
C GLU A 108 -9.38 -6.16 -14.94
N ALA A 109 -8.20 -6.52 -14.47
CA ALA A 109 -7.41 -5.63 -13.59
C ALA A 109 -6.97 -4.36 -14.32
N LEU A 110 -6.58 -4.45 -15.59
CA LEU A 110 -6.22 -3.29 -16.42
C LEU A 110 -7.44 -2.39 -16.66
N ASP A 111 -8.60 -2.96 -16.96
CA ASP A 111 -9.84 -2.19 -17.12
C ASP A 111 -10.19 -1.41 -15.85
N ARG A 112 -10.10 -2.06 -14.69
CA ARG A 112 -10.40 -1.43 -13.39
C ARG A 112 -9.50 -0.25 -13.04
N VAL A 113 -8.29 -0.19 -13.60
CA VAL A 113 -7.37 0.93 -13.39
C VAL A 113 -7.31 1.90 -14.57
N GLY A 114 -8.20 1.74 -15.57
CA GLY A 114 -8.27 2.60 -16.75
C GLY A 114 -7.10 2.42 -17.74
N LEU A 115 -6.57 1.20 -17.83
CA LEU A 115 -5.55 0.79 -18.81
C LEU A 115 -6.07 -0.28 -19.77
N GLY A 116 -7.38 -0.47 -19.87
CA GLY A 116 -8.00 -1.44 -20.78
C GLY A 116 -7.57 -1.25 -22.22
N GLY A 117 -7.33 -2.36 -22.95
CA GLY A 117 -6.86 -2.37 -24.34
C GLY A 117 -5.38 -2.00 -24.52
N LEU A 118 -4.61 -1.76 -23.44
CA LEU A 118 -3.18 -1.47 -23.47
C LEU A 118 -2.31 -2.66 -23.03
N ASP A 119 -2.88 -3.83 -22.91
CA ASP A 119 -2.24 -5.06 -22.41
C ASP A 119 -0.97 -5.44 -23.18
N TRP A 120 -0.92 -5.14 -24.47
CA TRP A 120 0.19 -5.38 -25.39
C TRP A 120 1.30 -4.30 -25.34
N LEU A 121 1.04 -3.13 -24.72
CA LEU A 121 1.98 -2.03 -24.69
C LEU A 121 3.13 -2.30 -23.71
N GLU A 122 4.36 -1.95 -24.08
CA GLU A 122 5.49 -2.01 -23.16
C GLU A 122 5.34 -0.97 -22.02
N ALA A 123 5.55 -1.41 -20.78
CA ALA A 123 5.36 -0.60 -19.60
C ALA A 123 6.30 0.62 -19.52
N GLY A 124 7.43 0.57 -20.24
CA GLY A 124 8.35 1.69 -20.39
C GLY A 124 7.81 2.87 -21.18
N LEU A 125 6.77 2.67 -21.99
CA LEU A 125 6.12 3.70 -22.79
C LEU A 125 5.00 4.44 -22.04
N LEU A 126 4.66 3.99 -20.85
CA LEU A 126 3.62 4.59 -20.03
C LEU A 126 4.05 5.93 -19.43
N SER A 127 3.13 6.88 -19.36
CA SER A 127 3.27 8.09 -18.54
C SER A 127 3.40 7.73 -17.05
N ALA A 128 3.87 8.65 -16.22
CA ALA A 128 4.00 8.42 -14.77
C ALA A 128 2.67 8.02 -14.11
N GLY A 129 1.56 8.66 -14.51
CA GLY A 129 0.22 8.30 -14.03
C GLY A 129 -0.21 6.90 -14.47
N GLN A 130 0.02 6.54 -15.74
CA GLN A 130 -0.26 5.18 -16.24
C GLN A 130 0.61 4.12 -15.55
N GLN A 131 1.88 4.42 -15.27
CA GLN A 131 2.74 3.54 -14.48
C GLN A 131 2.20 3.34 -13.06
N ARG A 132 1.63 4.40 -12.46
CA ARG A 132 0.98 4.29 -11.16
C ARG A 132 -0.27 3.42 -11.22
N ARG A 133 -1.11 3.59 -12.24
CA ARG A 133 -2.28 2.75 -12.51
C ARG A 133 -1.88 1.27 -12.71
N LEU A 134 -0.83 0.96 -13.47
CA LEU A 134 -0.31 -0.41 -13.62
C LEU A 134 0.16 -1.00 -12.28
N ALA A 135 0.84 -0.19 -11.45
CA ALA A 135 1.27 -0.64 -10.13
C ALA A 135 0.08 -0.93 -9.19
N LEU A 136 -1.05 -0.23 -9.35
CA LEU A 136 -2.31 -0.53 -8.64
C LEU A 136 -2.98 -1.81 -9.18
N ALA A 137 -2.93 -2.07 -10.50
CA ALA A 137 -3.44 -3.31 -11.09
C ALA A 137 -2.78 -4.56 -10.48
N ARG A 138 -1.52 -4.48 -10.03
CA ARG A 138 -0.82 -5.58 -9.35
C ARG A 138 -1.48 -5.98 -8.04
N LEU A 139 -2.12 -5.05 -7.33
CA LEU A 139 -2.86 -5.34 -6.11
C LEU A 139 -4.12 -6.16 -6.39
N ILE A 140 -4.69 -6.01 -7.60
CA ILE A 140 -5.90 -6.70 -8.03
C ILE A 140 -5.57 -8.12 -8.50
N VAL A 141 -4.57 -8.29 -9.39
CA VAL A 141 -4.24 -9.59 -10.00
C VAL A 141 -3.66 -10.61 -9.03
N SER A 142 -3.19 -10.19 -7.87
CA SER A 142 -2.66 -11.07 -6.82
C SER A 142 -3.16 -10.61 -5.45
N PRO A 143 -4.44 -10.89 -5.09
CA PRO A 143 -5.05 -10.37 -3.87
C PRO A 143 -4.28 -10.77 -2.62
N ARG A 144 -4.08 -9.81 -1.72
CA ARG A 144 -3.46 -10.01 -0.41
C ARG A 144 -4.24 -9.26 0.65
N PRO A 145 -4.36 -9.80 1.86
CA PRO A 145 -5.20 -9.19 2.89
C PRO A 145 -4.68 -7.87 3.45
N VAL A 146 -3.41 -7.51 3.21
CA VAL A 146 -2.82 -6.26 3.71
C VAL A 146 -2.27 -5.41 2.58
N TRP A 147 -2.68 -4.15 2.52
CA TRP A 147 -2.13 -3.16 1.59
C TRP A 147 -1.35 -2.07 2.33
N LEU A 148 -0.09 -1.91 1.97
CA LEU A 148 0.78 -0.83 2.43
C LEU A 148 1.00 0.12 1.25
N LEU A 149 0.41 1.31 1.31
CA LEU A 149 0.35 2.24 0.19
C LEU A 149 1.10 3.55 0.53
N ASP A 150 2.17 3.83 -0.20
CA ASP A 150 2.95 5.06 -0.05
C ASP A 150 2.61 6.03 -1.19
N GLU A 151 1.88 7.10 -0.88
CA GLU A 151 1.36 8.12 -1.80
C GLU A 151 0.64 7.48 -3.02
N PRO A 152 -0.42 6.66 -2.83
CA PRO A 152 -1.01 5.88 -3.93
C PRO A 152 -1.58 6.75 -5.05
N THR A 153 -1.98 7.97 -4.78
CA THR A 153 -2.55 8.92 -5.74
C THR A 153 -1.52 9.83 -6.41
N ALA A 154 -0.23 9.68 -6.09
CA ALA A 154 0.82 10.49 -6.70
C ALA A 154 0.82 10.35 -8.23
N ALA A 155 0.87 11.49 -8.94
CA ALA A 155 0.83 11.61 -10.41
C ALA A 155 -0.50 11.20 -11.05
N LEU A 156 -1.56 11.01 -10.28
CA LEU A 156 -2.92 10.79 -10.78
C LEU A 156 -3.70 12.11 -10.83
N ASP A 157 -4.74 12.11 -11.63
CA ASP A 157 -5.77 13.15 -11.70
C ASP A 157 -6.94 12.82 -10.76
N ALA A 158 -7.98 13.66 -10.76
CA ALA A 158 -9.15 13.47 -9.90
C ALA A 158 -9.89 12.13 -10.16
N GLU A 159 -9.90 11.66 -11.41
CA GLU A 159 -10.46 10.34 -11.75
C GLU A 159 -9.61 9.22 -11.15
N GLY A 160 -8.28 9.35 -11.22
CA GLY A 160 -7.35 8.43 -10.60
C GLY A 160 -7.46 8.41 -9.07
N ASP A 161 -7.69 9.56 -8.44
CA ASP A 161 -7.93 9.63 -6.99
C ASP A 161 -9.21 8.88 -6.61
N ALA A 162 -10.30 9.07 -7.37
CA ALA A 162 -11.55 8.35 -7.17
C ALA A 162 -11.39 6.83 -7.37
N MET A 163 -10.63 6.41 -8.38
CA MET A 163 -10.29 5.00 -8.63
C MET A 163 -9.54 4.41 -7.43
N VAL A 164 -8.53 5.08 -6.90
CA VAL A 164 -7.80 4.61 -5.69
C VAL A 164 -8.73 4.49 -4.50
N ALA A 165 -9.62 5.45 -4.30
CA ALA A 165 -10.61 5.40 -3.23
C ALA A 165 -11.55 4.20 -3.38
N ALA A 166 -12.04 3.92 -4.59
CA ALA A 166 -12.89 2.77 -4.89
C ALA A 166 -12.15 1.44 -4.62
N LEU A 167 -10.90 1.30 -5.09
CA LEU A 167 -10.10 0.10 -4.84
C LEU A 167 -9.86 -0.14 -3.34
N LEU A 168 -9.59 0.91 -2.58
CA LEU A 168 -9.46 0.82 -1.12
C LEU A 168 -10.78 0.42 -0.46
N ALA A 169 -11.90 1.03 -0.86
CA ALA A 169 -13.22 0.69 -0.32
C ALA A 169 -13.57 -0.78 -0.56
N ASP A 170 -13.35 -1.28 -1.78
CA ASP A 170 -13.54 -2.70 -2.14
C ASP A 170 -12.67 -3.61 -1.27
N HIS A 171 -11.39 -3.29 -1.12
CA HIS A 171 -10.45 -4.06 -0.33
C HIS A 171 -10.87 -4.15 1.15
N LEU A 172 -11.21 -3.01 1.76
CA LEU A 172 -11.67 -2.94 3.14
C LEU A 172 -13.02 -3.63 3.33
N GLY A 173 -13.95 -3.46 2.39
CA GLY A 173 -15.25 -4.12 2.39
C GLY A 173 -15.17 -5.65 2.33
N GLN A 174 -14.12 -6.20 1.74
CA GLN A 174 -13.82 -7.64 1.72
C GLN A 174 -13.08 -8.11 3.00
N GLY A 175 -12.93 -7.26 4.00
CA GLY A 175 -12.23 -7.57 5.25
C GLY A 175 -10.71 -7.43 5.16
N GLY A 176 -10.20 -6.79 4.12
CA GLY A 176 -8.79 -6.41 4.01
C GLY A 176 -8.40 -5.35 5.04
N LEU A 177 -7.11 -5.12 5.21
CA LEU A 177 -6.53 -4.12 6.08
C LEU A 177 -5.58 -3.25 5.26
N ALA A 178 -5.65 -1.93 5.43
CA ALA A 178 -4.78 -1.05 4.69
C ALA A 178 -4.07 -0.03 5.59
N LEU A 179 -2.81 0.29 5.25
CA LEU A 179 -2.08 1.45 5.75
C LEU A 179 -1.76 2.34 4.56
N CYS A 180 -2.23 3.58 4.58
CA CYS A 180 -2.01 4.55 3.51
C CYS A 180 -1.28 5.78 4.03
N ALA A 181 -0.07 6.00 3.54
CA ALA A 181 0.69 7.22 3.77
C ALA A 181 0.40 8.21 2.65
N THR A 182 -0.16 9.36 2.98
CA THR A 182 -0.47 10.40 2.00
C THR A 182 -0.48 11.80 2.62
N HIS A 183 -0.28 12.79 1.82
CA HIS A 183 -0.48 14.21 2.16
C HIS A 183 -1.76 14.78 1.54
N LEU A 184 -2.42 14.01 0.66
CA LEU A 184 -3.67 14.39 0.00
C LEU A 184 -4.88 13.78 0.73
N PRO A 185 -6.03 14.45 0.70
CA PRO A 185 -7.25 13.87 1.24
C PRO A 185 -7.70 12.68 0.39
N LEU A 186 -8.02 11.56 1.04
CA LEU A 186 -8.69 10.42 0.41
C LEU A 186 -10.18 10.47 0.76
N ALA A 187 -11.03 10.57 -0.25
CA ALA A 187 -12.48 10.55 -0.08
C ALA A 187 -12.95 9.09 0.04
N LEU A 188 -12.97 8.57 1.26
CA LEU A 188 -13.45 7.23 1.59
C LEU A 188 -14.71 7.36 2.46
N GLU A 189 -15.86 7.36 1.81
CA GLU A 189 -17.15 7.39 2.53
C GLU A 189 -17.43 6.04 3.18
N GLY A 190 -17.87 6.05 4.44
CA GLY A 190 -18.27 4.84 5.17
C GLY A 190 -17.12 3.91 5.62
N ALA A 191 -15.85 4.24 5.31
CA ALA A 191 -14.72 3.44 5.77
C ALA A 191 -14.38 3.72 7.24
N ASP A 192 -14.00 2.67 7.97
CA ASP A 192 -13.46 2.80 9.33
C ASP A 192 -11.99 3.22 9.27
N ILE A 193 -11.75 4.51 9.55
CA ILE A 193 -10.43 5.15 9.37
C ILE A 193 -9.84 5.51 10.73
N VAL A 194 -8.75 4.85 11.07
CA VAL A 194 -7.83 5.24 12.14
C VAL A 194 -6.86 6.29 11.60
N ARG A 195 -6.81 7.48 12.21
CA ARG A 195 -5.94 8.57 11.74
C ARG A 195 -4.69 8.69 12.60
N LEU A 196 -3.54 8.66 11.96
CA LEU A 196 -2.24 8.85 12.59
C LEU A 196 -1.51 10.03 11.94
N ARG A 197 -1.14 11.05 12.73
CA ARG A 197 -0.36 12.18 12.26
C ARG A 197 1.06 12.09 12.78
N LEU A 198 2.02 11.97 11.88
CA LEU A 198 3.44 12.02 12.20
C LEU A 198 4.00 13.44 12.15
N GLY A 199 5.03 13.72 12.94
CA GLY A 199 5.71 15.03 12.92
C GLY A 199 4.90 16.15 13.59
N ALA A 200 3.92 15.85 14.42
CA ALA A 200 3.35 16.85 15.32
C ALA A 200 4.42 17.28 16.34
N PRO A 201 4.56 18.56 16.65
CA PRO A 201 5.46 18.98 17.73
C PRO A 201 5.01 18.33 19.04
N ARG A 202 5.97 17.77 19.78
CA ARG A 202 5.79 17.39 21.19
C ARG A 202 5.82 18.62 22.06
#